data_480ea4cf6a2fd34959280a1a4e2d360e
#
_entry.id   480ea4cf6a2fd34959280a1a4e2d360e
#
_cell.length_a   1.000
_cell.length_b   1.000
_cell.length_c   1.000
_cell.angle_alpha   90.00
_cell.angle_beta   90.00
_cell.angle_gamma   90.00
#
_symmetry.space_group_name_H-M   'P 1'
#
loop_
_entity.id
_entity.type
_entity.pdbx_description
1 polymer ?
#
loop_
_entity_poly.entity_id
_entity_poly.type
_entity_poly.pdbx_seq_one_letter_code
_entity_poly.pdbx_strand_id
1 'polypeptide(L)'
;MKVYYLKDGDTIQKKQHSLLNRASEASNVLKKHIENNNIIRIISHNDADGISAAAVLANALKEENVQFHTTIVPRLKEDLINQLRHEKHDLVIFSDMGSSFVGELNSFKCDVIIADHHQVSDVEAESNVVHINPHLFDIDGSRDLSGAGSSYLAVRGLDKKHLAYFALIGAFGDMQGQDGFTGVNKLIVDDAKQSGNLEIHDGLKIVSKSSEPLFKSLAYTFSPPLPGITGDLEGSTEFLEKMNLSYGIKFTDLGEEEKDILKDELIKINPDIFGDCYTVPKEIPLLRDLEEYSYILDACGKNKKFGLGLSIALGEREKALKTATDLQRKYRDQLVKGLEWIKREGSVNLSHIQYLYSEDKVLKSVMGTIASIGLSINLLDDSKPVLGLSRLHKDIKVSGRTTRQQVEKGVNLGKALQDSSNNFGGQGGGHDIAAGAMIPFDSKDNFLNLVNDMVEYQINND
;
A
#
# COMPACT_ATOMS: atom_id res chain seq x y z
N MET A 1 -24.81 -41.19 10.17
CA MET A 1 -23.51 -40.53 10.00
C MET A 1 -23.71 -39.06 10.38
N LYS A 2 -23.31 -38.64 11.59
CA LYS A 2 -23.44 -37.22 12.02
C LYS A 2 -22.33 -36.44 11.37
N VAL A 3 -22.67 -35.54 10.46
CA VAL A 3 -21.77 -34.54 9.92
C VAL A 3 -21.58 -33.50 11.03
N TYR A 4 -20.41 -33.50 11.69
CA TYR A 4 -20.01 -32.43 12.59
C TYR A 4 -19.61 -31.23 11.71
N TYR A 5 -20.44 -30.20 11.70
CA TYR A 5 -20.02 -28.88 11.23
C TYR A 5 -18.94 -28.37 12.18
N LEU A 6 -17.69 -28.28 11.70
CA LEU A 6 -16.64 -27.57 12.42
C LEU A 6 -17.10 -26.10 12.57
N LYS A 7 -16.97 -25.54 13.77
CA LYS A 7 -17.23 -24.12 13.99
C LYS A 7 -16.25 -23.31 13.15
N ASP A 8 -16.67 -22.20 12.58
CA ASP A 8 -15.84 -21.34 11.71
C ASP A 8 -14.46 -21.01 12.32
N GLY A 9 -14.36 -20.82 13.63
CA GLY A 9 -13.10 -20.61 14.33
C GLY A 9 -12.08 -21.75 14.22
N ASP A 10 -12.53 -23.03 14.20
CA ASP A 10 -11.63 -24.19 14.05
C ASP A 10 -11.05 -24.29 12.63
N THR A 11 -11.79 -23.81 11.66
CA THR A 11 -11.37 -23.79 10.24
C THR A 11 -10.34 -22.70 9.99
N ILE A 12 -10.52 -21.50 10.51
CA ILE A 12 -9.58 -20.37 10.40
C ILE A 12 -8.25 -20.72 11.07
N GLN A 13 -8.27 -21.30 12.28
CA GLN A 13 -7.05 -21.73 12.98
C GLN A 13 -6.27 -22.78 12.19
N LYS A 14 -6.94 -23.73 11.52
CA LYS A 14 -6.28 -24.74 10.68
C LYS A 14 -5.59 -24.11 9.47
N LYS A 15 -6.22 -23.16 8.79
CA LYS A 15 -5.66 -22.44 7.64
C LYS A 15 -4.40 -21.68 8.05
N GLN A 16 -4.46 -20.92 9.14
CA GLN A 16 -3.31 -20.20 9.68
C GLN A 16 -2.19 -21.16 10.09
N HIS A 17 -2.51 -22.30 10.72
CA HIS A 17 -1.51 -23.30 11.10
C HIS A 17 -0.79 -23.88 9.87
N SER A 18 -1.52 -24.15 8.78
CA SER A 18 -0.92 -24.65 7.53
C SER A 18 0.02 -23.63 6.90
N LEU A 19 -0.35 -22.35 6.87
CA LEU A 19 0.53 -21.26 6.43
C LEU A 19 1.79 -21.16 7.31
N LEU A 20 1.65 -21.24 8.64
CA LEU A 20 2.79 -21.19 9.56
C LEU A 20 3.73 -22.40 9.43
N ASN A 21 3.21 -23.58 9.09
CA ASN A 21 4.04 -24.73 8.75
C ASN A 21 4.86 -24.48 7.49
N ARG A 22 4.25 -23.92 6.44
CA ARG A 22 4.95 -23.52 5.21
C ARG A 22 6.02 -22.46 5.49
N ALA A 23 5.72 -21.49 6.35
CA ALA A 23 6.69 -20.49 6.79
C ALA A 23 7.87 -21.12 7.57
N SER A 24 7.60 -22.14 8.38
CA SER A 24 8.66 -22.90 9.07
C SER A 24 9.57 -23.64 8.10
N GLU A 25 9.04 -24.19 7.00
CA GLU A 25 9.86 -24.78 5.93
C GLU A 25 10.81 -23.73 5.32
N ALA A 26 10.30 -22.52 5.01
CA ALA A 26 11.13 -21.43 4.52
C ALA A 26 12.20 -20.99 5.55
N SER A 27 11.84 -20.91 6.82
CA SER A 27 12.80 -20.62 7.89
C SER A 27 13.92 -21.67 7.94
N ASN A 28 13.60 -22.96 7.77
CA ASN A 28 14.60 -24.03 7.73
C ASN A 28 15.51 -23.93 6.52
N VAL A 29 14.97 -23.63 5.34
CA VAL A 29 15.79 -23.37 4.14
C VAL A 29 16.71 -22.18 4.38
N LEU A 30 16.19 -21.08 4.89
CA LEU A 30 16.97 -19.88 5.18
C LEU A 30 18.08 -20.16 6.20
N LYS A 31 17.76 -20.87 7.28
CA LYS A 31 18.71 -21.28 8.30
C LYS A 31 19.88 -22.12 7.73
N LYS A 32 19.57 -23.10 6.88
CA LYS A 32 20.57 -23.91 6.15
C LYS A 32 21.56 -23.03 5.38
N HIS A 33 21.07 -22.01 4.66
CA HIS A 33 21.90 -21.11 3.87
C HIS A 33 22.71 -20.14 4.75
N ILE A 34 22.16 -19.69 5.88
CA ILE A 34 22.87 -18.89 6.89
C ILE A 34 24.03 -19.68 7.48
N GLU A 35 23.79 -20.92 7.95
CA GLU A 35 24.79 -21.80 8.54
C GLU A 35 25.93 -22.14 7.58
N ASN A 36 25.64 -22.22 6.27
CA ASN A 36 26.64 -22.46 5.23
C ASN A 36 27.33 -21.16 4.73
N ASN A 37 26.96 -20.00 5.29
CA ASN A 37 27.45 -18.69 4.88
C ASN A 37 27.30 -18.42 3.36
N ASN A 38 26.19 -18.86 2.79
CA ASN A 38 25.86 -18.71 1.37
C ASN A 38 25.45 -17.26 1.05
N ILE A 39 25.70 -16.84 -0.20
CA ILE A 39 25.26 -15.52 -0.68
C ILE A 39 23.78 -15.59 -1.05
N ILE A 40 22.97 -14.74 -0.41
CA ILE A 40 21.51 -14.73 -0.57
C ILE A 40 21.11 -13.58 -1.49
N ARG A 41 20.26 -13.87 -2.47
CA ARG A 41 19.73 -12.92 -3.43
C ARG A 41 18.29 -12.55 -3.07
N ILE A 42 18.00 -11.27 -2.85
CA ILE A 42 16.65 -10.76 -2.53
C ILE A 42 16.17 -9.94 -3.71
N ILE A 43 14.98 -10.24 -4.20
CA ILE A 43 14.23 -9.45 -5.19
C ILE A 43 12.93 -9.00 -4.53
N SER A 44 12.65 -7.69 -4.54
CA SER A 44 11.48 -7.15 -3.85
C SER A 44 10.76 -6.07 -4.66
N HIS A 45 9.50 -5.79 -4.29
CA HIS A 45 8.68 -4.76 -4.90
C HIS A 45 9.08 -3.35 -4.43
N ASN A 46 8.61 -2.33 -5.13
CA ASN A 46 9.09 -0.97 -4.93
C ASN A 46 8.19 -0.06 -4.08
N ASP A 47 7.05 -0.53 -3.63
CA ASP A 47 6.17 0.22 -2.71
C ASP A 47 6.58 0.05 -1.24
N ALA A 48 5.74 0.55 -0.34
CA ALA A 48 6.02 0.48 1.08
C ALA A 48 6.05 -0.97 1.59
N ASP A 49 5.18 -1.86 1.07
CA ASP A 49 5.15 -3.26 1.47
C ASP A 49 6.41 -3.99 0.99
N GLY A 50 6.76 -3.88 -0.29
CA GLY A 50 7.97 -4.51 -0.84
C GLY A 50 9.27 -3.98 -0.22
N ILE A 51 9.38 -2.67 0.05
CA ILE A 51 10.56 -2.11 0.74
C ILE A 51 10.64 -2.65 2.18
N SER A 52 9.50 -2.76 2.88
CA SER A 52 9.43 -3.34 4.23
C SER A 52 9.75 -4.84 4.22
N ALA A 53 9.27 -5.58 3.22
CA ALA A 53 9.59 -6.99 3.00
C ALA A 53 11.10 -7.21 2.82
N ALA A 54 11.72 -6.39 1.95
CA ALA A 54 13.18 -6.39 1.79
C ALA A 54 13.91 -6.02 3.09
N ALA A 55 13.37 -5.07 3.87
CA ALA A 55 13.96 -4.65 5.14
C ALA A 55 13.95 -5.76 6.19
N VAL A 56 12.85 -6.51 6.31
CA VAL A 56 12.74 -7.69 7.19
C VAL A 56 13.86 -8.68 6.89
N LEU A 57 13.99 -9.08 5.62
CA LEU A 57 14.98 -10.06 5.18
C LEU A 57 16.41 -9.52 5.35
N ALA A 58 16.66 -8.30 4.91
CA ALA A 58 17.99 -7.69 4.95
C ALA A 58 18.48 -7.46 6.40
N ASN A 59 17.61 -7.03 7.33
CA ASN A 59 17.98 -6.91 8.75
C ASN A 59 18.26 -8.28 9.36
N ALA A 60 17.42 -9.30 9.10
CA ALA A 60 17.65 -10.65 9.60
C ALA A 60 19.00 -11.21 9.14
N LEU A 61 19.34 -11.07 7.85
CA LEU A 61 20.62 -11.55 7.31
C LEU A 61 21.82 -10.73 7.79
N LYS A 62 21.66 -9.41 7.95
CA LYS A 62 22.68 -8.52 8.51
C LYS A 62 23.05 -8.93 9.95
N GLU A 63 22.08 -9.26 10.77
CA GLU A 63 22.27 -9.71 12.15
C GLU A 63 23.01 -11.06 12.21
N GLU A 64 22.79 -11.93 11.24
CA GLU A 64 23.49 -13.21 11.09
C GLU A 64 24.86 -13.07 10.40
N ASN A 65 25.28 -11.85 10.03
CA ASN A 65 26.51 -11.55 9.30
C ASN A 65 26.64 -12.27 7.94
N VAL A 66 25.52 -12.59 7.31
CA VAL A 66 25.46 -13.24 5.99
C VAL A 66 25.49 -12.20 4.88
N GLN A 67 26.22 -12.49 3.80
CA GLN A 67 26.24 -11.62 2.63
C GLN A 67 24.96 -11.77 1.82
N PHE A 68 24.38 -10.64 1.43
CA PHE A 68 23.19 -10.62 0.59
C PHE A 68 23.25 -9.49 -0.43
N HIS A 69 22.51 -9.66 -1.51
CA HIS A 69 22.31 -8.62 -2.51
C HIS A 69 20.81 -8.40 -2.74
N THR A 70 20.34 -7.17 -2.53
CA THR A 70 18.94 -6.80 -2.71
C THR A 70 18.77 -5.97 -3.99
N THR A 71 17.76 -6.35 -4.80
CA THR A 71 17.26 -5.54 -5.92
C THR A 71 15.77 -5.27 -5.72
N ILE A 72 15.41 -4.01 -5.80
CA ILE A 72 14.02 -3.57 -5.70
C ILE A 72 13.56 -3.13 -7.09
N VAL A 73 12.44 -3.68 -7.57
CA VAL A 73 11.90 -3.44 -8.90
C VAL A 73 10.42 -3.11 -8.86
N PRO A 74 9.92 -2.27 -9.80
CA PRO A 74 8.49 -1.94 -9.87
C PRO A 74 7.60 -3.11 -10.32
N ARG A 75 8.19 -4.12 -10.95
CA ARG A 75 7.50 -5.31 -11.46
C ARG A 75 8.52 -6.39 -11.79
N LEU A 76 8.21 -7.63 -11.42
CA LEU A 76 8.96 -8.78 -11.89
C LEU A 76 8.66 -9.00 -13.38
N LYS A 77 9.72 -9.26 -14.17
CA LYS A 77 9.64 -9.50 -15.62
C LYS A 77 10.48 -10.71 -15.98
N GLU A 78 10.13 -11.38 -17.06
CA GLU A 78 10.87 -12.54 -17.60
C GLU A 78 12.36 -12.25 -17.83
N ASP A 79 12.70 -11.06 -18.34
CA ASP A 79 14.10 -10.67 -18.57
C ASP A 79 14.92 -10.73 -17.27
N LEU A 80 14.36 -10.23 -16.15
CA LEU A 80 15.02 -10.28 -14.85
C LEU A 80 15.12 -11.74 -14.34
N ILE A 81 14.06 -12.53 -14.49
CA ILE A 81 14.07 -13.96 -14.12
C ILE A 81 15.14 -14.70 -14.92
N ASN A 82 15.23 -14.45 -16.22
CA ASN A 82 16.25 -15.04 -17.09
C ASN A 82 17.66 -14.61 -16.68
N GLN A 83 17.87 -13.34 -16.33
CA GLN A 83 19.15 -12.86 -15.80
C GLN A 83 19.51 -13.61 -14.50
N LEU A 84 18.59 -13.69 -13.55
CA LEU A 84 18.80 -14.37 -12.25
C LEU A 84 19.14 -15.85 -12.39
N ARG A 85 18.56 -16.56 -13.39
CA ARG A 85 18.90 -17.96 -13.68
C ARG A 85 20.37 -18.17 -14.06
N HIS A 86 21.00 -17.14 -14.65
CA HIS A 86 22.41 -17.19 -15.07
C HIS A 86 23.37 -16.67 -13.99
N GLU A 87 22.84 -15.98 -12.97
CA GLU A 87 23.60 -15.57 -11.80
C GLU A 87 23.88 -16.79 -10.90
N LYS A 88 25.04 -16.80 -10.23
CA LYS A 88 25.36 -17.87 -9.27
C LYS A 88 24.90 -17.46 -7.89
N HIS A 89 23.78 -18.02 -7.48
CA HIS A 89 23.21 -17.87 -6.15
C HIS A 89 22.89 -19.23 -5.57
N ASP A 90 22.99 -19.36 -4.25
CA ASP A 90 22.62 -20.57 -3.53
C ASP A 90 21.15 -20.51 -3.08
N LEU A 91 20.65 -19.30 -2.83
CA LEU A 91 19.27 -19.01 -2.47
C LEU A 91 18.81 -17.69 -3.12
N VAL A 92 17.65 -17.71 -3.76
CA VAL A 92 16.95 -16.51 -4.23
C VAL A 92 15.64 -16.36 -3.49
N ILE A 93 15.38 -15.17 -2.94
CA ILE A 93 14.12 -14.84 -2.24
C ILE A 93 13.38 -13.78 -3.06
N PHE A 94 12.17 -14.10 -3.47
CA PHE A 94 11.22 -13.15 -4.03
C PHE A 94 10.28 -12.71 -2.92
N SER A 95 10.31 -11.42 -2.57
CA SER A 95 9.50 -10.86 -1.49
C SER A 95 8.52 -9.84 -2.04
N ASP A 96 7.26 -9.95 -1.63
CA ASP A 96 6.14 -9.16 -2.12
C ASP A 96 5.98 -9.24 -3.66
N MET A 97 6.36 -10.38 -4.21
CA MET A 97 6.21 -10.77 -5.62
C MET A 97 6.61 -12.22 -5.86
N GLY A 98 6.27 -12.75 -7.01
CA GLY A 98 6.73 -14.07 -7.47
C GLY A 98 5.61 -15.09 -7.68
N SER A 99 4.47 -14.92 -7.02
CA SER A 99 3.37 -15.90 -7.04
C SER A 99 2.78 -16.15 -8.42
N SER A 100 2.83 -15.18 -9.33
CA SER A 100 2.40 -15.36 -10.73
C SER A 100 3.46 -16.01 -11.63
N PHE A 101 4.68 -16.22 -11.14
CA PHE A 101 5.82 -16.73 -11.91
C PHE A 101 6.35 -18.07 -11.38
N VAL A 102 5.57 -18.82 -10.60
CA VAL A 102 6.00 -20.09 -10.00
C VAL A 102 6.57 -21.06 -11.03
N GLY A 103 5.96 -21.15 -12.21
CA GLY A 103 6.42 -22.02 -13.29
C GLY A 103 7.82 -21.69 -13.79
N GLU A 104 8.14 -20.42 -13.96
CA GLU A 104 9.47 -19.94 -14.34
C GLU A 104 10.48 -20.12 -13.20
N LEU A 105 10.04 -19.92 -11.96
CA LEU A 105 10.90 -20.03 -10.77
C LEU A 105 11.22 -21.48 -10.41
N ASN A 106 10.37 -22.45 -10.73
CA ASN A 106 10.64 -23.87 -10.61
C ASN A 106 11.90 -24.31 -11.39
N SER A 107 12.26 -23.60 -12.47
CA SER A 107 13.42 -23.93 -13.30
C SER A 107 14.77 -23.44 -12.73
N PHE A 108 14.78 -22.79 -11.57
CA PHE A 108 16.01 -22.39 -10.89
C PHE A 108 16.77 -23.62 -10.38
N LYS A 109 18.12 -23.59 -10.44
CA LYS A 109 18.98 -24.68 -9.96
C LYS A 109 19.36 -24.54 -8.48
N CYS A 110 18.97 -23.43 -7.85
CA CYS A 110 19.18 -23.16 -6.43
C CYS A 110 17.84 -23.22 -5.68
N ASP A 111 17.91 -23.14 -4.35
CA ASP A 111 16.72 -23.01 -3.53
C ASP A 111 16.07 -21.64 -3.78
N VAL A 112 14.73 -21.61 -3.80
CA VAL A 112 13.92 -20.40 -3.98
C VAL A 112 12.90 -20.28 -2.84
N ILE A 113 12.77 -19.07 -2.29
CA ILE A 113 11.68 -18.73 -1.39
C ILE A 113 10.83 -17.65 -2.09
N ILE A 114 9.53 -17.89 -2.19
CA ILE A 114 8.54 -16.88 -2.58
C ILE A 114 7.78 -16.50 -1.32
N ALA A 115 7.89 -15.25 -0.89
CA ALA A 115 7.18 -14.67 0.26
C ALA A 115 6.28 -13.53 -0.25
N ASP A 116 5.04 -13.86 -0.61
CA ASP A 116 4.16 -13.00 -1.39
C ASP A 116 2.72 -13.10 -0.88
N HIS A 117 1.84 -12.18 -1.28
CA HIS A 117 0.44 -12.16 -0.92
C HIS A 117 -0.48 -11.88 -2.13
N HIS A 118 0.09 -11.68 -3.31
CA HIS A 118 -0.64 -11.49 -4.55
C HIS A 118 -1.31 -12.78 -5.03
N GLN A 119 -2.22 -12.66 -6.01
CA GLN A 119 -2.89 -13.81 -6.60
C GLN A 119 -1.87 -14.85 -7.11
N VAL A 120 -2.15 -16.11 -6.84
CA VAL A 120 -1.31 -17.24 -7.21
C VAL A 120 -1.61 -17.71 -8.63
N SER A 121 -0.61 -18.27 -9.30
CA SER A 121 -0.81 -19.03 -10.54
C SER A 121 -1.33 -20.44 -10.24
N ASP A 122 -1.90 -21.10 -11.26
CA ASP A 122 -2.35 -22.49 -11.15
C ASP A 122 -1.19 -23.52 -11.13
N VAL A 123 0.06 -23.04 -11.17
CA VAL A 123 1.27 -23.89 -11.21
C VAL A 123 1.73 -24.17 -9.79
N GLU A 124 1.91 -25.45 -9.47
CA GLU A 124 2.46 -25.88 -8.18
C GLU A 124 3.97 -25.62 -8.07
N ALA A 125 4.41 -25.30 -6.86
CA ALA A 125 5.81 -25.13 -6.54
C ALA A 125 6.53 -26.49 -6.48
N GLU A 126 7.70 -26.60 -7.14
CA GLU A 126 8.56 -27.80 -7.08
C GLU A 126 9.37 -27.84 -5.77
N SER A 127 10.09 -28.94 -5.54
CA SER A 127 10.79 -29.22 -4.28
C SER A 127 11.89 -28.23 -3.89
N ASN A 128 12.41 -27.46 -4.85
CA ASN A 128 13.39 -26.39 -4.64
C ASN A 128 12.73 -25.03 -4.35
N VAL A 129 11.40 -24.92 -4.40
CA VAL A 129 10.64 -23.67 -4.21
C VAL A 129 9.77 -23.78 -2.97
N VAL A 130 10.00 -22.94 -1.97
CA VAL A 130 9.09 -22.79 -0.83
C VAL A 130 8.25 -21.54 -1.03
N HIS A 131 6.94 -21.72 -1.22
CA HIS A 131 6.00 -20.64 -1.52
C HIS A 131 5.14 -20.32 -0.29
N ILE A 132 5.40 -19.17 0.35
CA ILE A 132 4.59 -18.59 1.42
C ILE A 132 3.63 -17.60 0.76
N ASN A 133 2.35 -17.95 0.72
CA ASN A 133 1.30 -17.06 0.23
C ASN A 133 -0.03 -17.40 0.91
N PRO A 134 -0.77 -16.42 1.47
CA PRO A 134 -2.03 -16.65 2.16
C PRO A 134 -3.10 -17.29 1.28
N HIS A 135 -3.15 -16.96 -0.01
CA HIS A 135 -4.13 -17.53 -0.95
C HIS A 135 -4.01 -19.05 -1.13
N LEU A 136 -2.83 -19.65 -0.93
CA LEU A 136 -2.64 -21.10 -0.95
C LEU A 136 -3.37 -21.82 0.21
N PHE A 137 -3.81 -21.07 1.21
CA PHE A 137 -4.46 -21.57 2.42
C PHE A 137 -5.85 -20.95 2.63
N ASP A 138 -6.45 -20.37 1.57
CA ASP A 138 -7.74 -19.65 1.63
C ASP A 138 -7.77 -18.55 2.71
N ILE A 139 -6.68 -17.81 2.85
CA ILE A 139 -6.55 -16.61 3.68
C ILE A 139 -6.53 -15.40 2.74
N ASP A 140 -7.21 -14.33 3.11
CA ASP A 140 -7.28 -13.12 2.29
C ASP A 140 -5.96 -12.34 2.33
N GLY A 141 -5.19 -12.37 1.23
CA GLY A 141 -3.94 -11.65 1.08
C GLY A 141 -4.09 -10.13 1.00
N SER A 142 -5.28 -9.63 0.70
CA SER A 142 -5.54 -8.19 0.65
C SER A 142 -5.83 -7.57 2.03
N ARG A 143 -6.07 -8.40 3.06
CA ARG A 143 -6.52 -7.97 4.38
C ARG A 143 -5.75 -8.59 5.55
N ASP A 144 -5.43 -9.87 5.46
CA ASP A 144 -5.00 -10.67 6.61
C ASP A 144 -3.50 -10.91 6.68
N LEU A 145 -2.77 -10.68 5.58
CA LEU A 145 -1.31 -10.80 5.51
C LEU A 145 -0.77 -10.06 4.28
N SER A 146 0.23 -9.20 4.46
CA SER A 146 0.95 -8.51 3.39
C SER A 146 2.20 -9.27 2.90
N GLY A 147 2.86 -8.79 1.85
CA GLY A 147 4.14 -9.35 1.37
C GLY A 147 5.26 -9.20 2.41
N ALA A 148 5.31 -8.09 3.14
CA ALA A 148 6.23 -7.93 4.27
C ALA A 148 5.87 -8.87 5.42
N GLY A 149 4.57 -9.12 5.65
CA GLY A 149 4.10 -10.14 6.58
C GLY A 149 4.57 -11.54 6.20
N SER A 150 4.41 -11.93 4.92
CA SER A 150 4.90 -13.21 4.38
C SER A 150 6.42 -13.34 4.52
N SER A 151 7.16 -12.25 4.27
CA SER A 151 8.62 -12.19 4.44
C SER A 151 9.03 -12.30 5.92
N TYR A 152 8.26 -11.68 6.84
CA TYR A 152 8.47 -11.82 8.27
C TYR A 152 8.26 -13.27 8.73
N LEU A 153 7.22 -13.93 8.26
CA LEU A 153 6.98 -15.34 8.60
C LEU A 153 8.15 -16.24 8.19
N ALA A 154 8.85 -15.94 7.07
CA ALA A 154 10.04 -16.68 6.65
C ALA A 154 11.22 -16.56 7.64
N VAL A 155 11.37 -15.42 8.33
CA VAL A 155 12.45 -15.19 9.31
C VAL A 155 12.02 -15.39 10.75
N ARG A 156 10.71 -15.54 11.01
CA ARG A 156 10.16 -15.69 12.37
C ARG A 156 10.76 -16.88 13.12
N GLY A 157 11.03 -18.00 12.43
CA GLY A 157 11.67 -19.20 12.99
C GLY A 157 13.15 -19.04 13.33
N LEU A 158 13.78 -17.90 12.99
CA LEU A 158 15.16 -17.55 13.34
C LEU A 158 15.24 -16.66 14.60
N ASP A 159 14.18 -16.61 15.41
CA ASP A 159 14.08 -15.76 16.60
C ASP A 159 14.17 -14.24 16.32
N LYS A 160 13.61 -13.81 15.20
CA LYS A 160 13.63 -12.41 14.73
C LYS A 160 12.32 -11.65 15.00
N LYS A 161 11.65 -11.94 16.15
CA LYS A 161 10.39 -11.29 16.51
C LYS A 161 10.48 -9.75 16.57
N HIS A 162 11.63 -9.23 16.90
CA HIS A 162 11.88 -7.79 16.95
C HIS A 162 11.77 -7.10 15.59
N LEU A 163 11.81 -7.83 14.47
CA LEU A 163 11.60 -7.30 13.12
C LEU A 163 10.12 -7.28 12.70
N ALA A 164 9.20 -7.78 13.52
CA ALA A 164 7.78 -7.86 13.22
C ALA A 164 7.15 -6.50 12.87
N TYR A 165 7.63 -5.41 13.47
CA TYR A 165 7.10 -4.07 13.18
C TYR A 165 7.31 -3.64 11.72
N PHE A 166 8.37 -4.10 11.04
CA PHE A 166 8.53 -3.85 9.60
C PHE A 166 7.43 -4.51 8.76
N ALA A 167 6.99 -5.71 9.15
CA ALA A 167 5.86 -6.35 8.50
C ALA A 167 4.58 -5.53 8.64
N LEU A 168 4.35 -4.91 9.80
CA LEU A 168 3.21 -4.03 10.03
C LEU A 168 3.32 -2.70 9.28
N ILE A 169 4.54 -2.16 9.10
CA ILE A 169 4.77 -1.00 8.23
C ILE A 169 4.37 -1.33 6.78
N GLY A 170 4.74 -2.52 6.28
CA GLY A 170 4.32 -2.99 4.96
C GLY A 170 2.80 -3.14 4.87
N ALA A 171 2.19 -3.78 5.86
CA ALA A 171 0.73 -3.95 5.91
C ALA A 171 -0.04 -2.61 5.95
N PHE A 172 0.50 -1.55 6.59
CA PHE A 172 -0.04 -0.20 6.45
C PHE A 172 0.11 0.34 5.02
N GLY A 173 1.23 0.05 4.35
CA GLY A 173 1.42 0.40 2.93
C GLY A 173 0.32 -0.15 2.03
N ASP A 174 -0.17 -1.34 2.34
CA ASP A 174 -1.26 -2.05 1.65
C ASP A 174 -2.65 -1.81 2.26
N MET A 175 -2.79 -0.77 3.10
CA MET A 175 -4.06 -0.37 3.70
C MET A 175 -4.70 -1.44 4.63
N GLN A 176 -3.94 -2.45 5.09
CA GLN A 176 -4.44 -3.55 5.91
C GLN A 176 -4.61 -3.19 7.40
N GLY A 177 -4.06 -2.06 7.85
CA GLY A 177 -4.07 -1.63 9.25
C GLY A 177 -5.07 -0.51 9.59
N GLN A 178 -5.82 0.02 8.62
CA GLN A 178 -6.66 1.22 8.82
C GLN A 178 -7.78 1.01 9.83
N ASP A 179 -8.45 -0.16 9.78
CA ASP A 179 -9.53 -0.55 10.69
C ASP A 179 -9.06 -1.55 11.77
N GLY A 180 -7.75 -1.53 12.04
CA GLY A 180 -7.08 -2.51 12.89
C GLY A 180 -6.67 -3.78 12.12
N PHE A 181 -5.62 -4.42 12.60
CA PHE A 181 -5.09 -5.63 11.97
C PHE A 181 -5.96 -6.87 12.20
N THR A 182 -6.12 -7.68 11.17
CA THR A 182 -6.91 -8.93 11.19
C THR A 182 -6.06 -10.15 10.80
N GLY A 183 -6.63 -11.33 10.90
CA GLY A 183 -6.01 -12.56 10.41
C GLY A 183 -4.62 -12.83 10.98
N VAL A 184 -3.66 -13.10 10.11
CA VAL A 184 -2.27 -13.40 10.44
C VAL A 184 -1.52 -12.13 10.89
N ASN A 185 -1.94 -10.95 10.45
CA ASN A 185 -1.38 -9.69 10.92
C ASN A 185 -1.53 -9.51 12.44
N LYS A 186 -2.58 -10.07 13.09
CA LYS A 186 -2.70 -10.07 14.55
C LYS A 186 -1.58 -10.84 15.25
N LEU A 187 -1.16 -11.98 14.71
CA LEU A 187 -0.01 -12.72 15.21
C LEU A 187 1.27 -11.87 15.14
N ILE A 188 1.43 -11.11 14.05
CA ILE A 188 2.59 -10.23 13.84
C ILE A 188 2.55 -9.07 14.84
N VAL A 189 1.38 -8.50 15.12
CA VAL A 189 1.18 -7.49 16.18
C VAL A 189 1.60 -8.05 17.55
N ASP A 190 1.18 -9.27 17.88
CA ASP A 190 1.54 -9.91 19.15
C ASP A 190 3.05 -10.15 19.27
N ASP A 191 3.70 -10.61 18.21
CA ASP A 191 5.16 -10.78 18.16
C ASP A 191 5.90 -9.44 18.33
N ALA A 192 5.43 -8.38 17.65
CA ALA A 192 6.01 -7.04 17.76
C ALA A 192 5.86 -6.46 19.18
N LYS A 193 4.70 -6.64 19.81
CA LYS A 193 4.46 -6.25 21.22
C LYS A 193 5.34 -7.04 22.18
N GLN A 194 5.42 -8.36 22.03
CA GLN A 194 6.26 -9.21 22.87
C GLN A 194 7.74 -8.86 22.79
N SER A 195 8.21 -8.40 21.63
CA SER A 195 9.60 -7.94 21.44
C SER A 195 9.88 -6.55 22.03
N GLY A 196 8.86 -5.83 22.50
CA GLY A 196 8.97 -4.45 23.00
C GLY A 196 9.24 -3.40 21.90
N ASN A 197 8.91 -3.72 20.64
CA ASN A 197 9.07 -2.83 19.50
C ASN A 197 7.73 -2.32 18.95
N LEU A 198 6.63 -2.56 19.66
CA LEU A 198 5.33 -2.01 19.30
C LEU A 198 4.55 -1.64 20.56
N GLU A 199 4.04 -0.42 20.56
CA GLU A 199 3.03 0.07 21.49
C GLU A 199 1.77 0.46 20.70
N ILE A 200 0.61 0.18 21.28
CA ILE A 200 -0.69 0.57 20.71
C ILE A 200 -1.38 1.44 21.75
N HIS A 201 -1.87 2.57 21.34
CA HIS A 201 -2.60 3.52 22.17
C HIS A 201 -3.68 4.22 21.39
N ASP A 202 -4.73 4.64 22.06
CA ASP A 202 -5.77 5.48 21.46
C ASP A 202 -5.21 6.86 21.13
N GLY A 203 -5.51 7.35 19.94
CA GLY A 203 -5.02 8.65 19.50
C GLY A 203 -5.65 9.16 18.20
N LEU A 204 -5.33 10.39 17.85
CA LEU A 204 -5.70 10.96 16.57
C LEU A 204 -4.82 10.38 15.46
N LYS A 205 -5.45 9.90 14.39
CA LYS A 205 -4.80 9.33 13.18
C LYS A 205 -4.42 10.44 12.17
N ILE A 206 -3.97 11.59 12.64
CA ILE A 206 -3.44 12.64 11.78
C ILE A 206 -1.98 12.36 11.42
N VAL A 207 -1.57 12.80 10.23
CA VAL A 207 -0.21 12.56 9.73
C VAL A 207 0.74 13.71 10.07
N SER A 208 2.06 13.47 10.00
CA SER A 208 3.10 14.48 10.18
C SER A 208 3.04 15.24 11.52
N LYS A 209 2.55 14.59 12.57
CA LYS A 209 2.34 15.15 13.92
C LYS A 209 3.58 15.89 14.48
N SER A 210 4.77 15.37 14.16
CA SER A 210 6.06 15.88 14.68
C SER A 210 6.87 16.69 13.65
N SER A 211 6.46 16.70 12.38
CA SER A 211 7.27 17.27 11.29
C SER A 211 6.68 18.49 10.61
N GLU A 212 5.36 18.66 10.59
CA GLU A 212 4.68 19.76 9.92
C GLU A 212 3.87 20.61 10.91
N PRO A 213 3.59 21.89 10.57
CA PRO A 213 2.62 22.70 11.29
C PRO A 213 1.23 22.04 11.28
N LEU A 214 0.44 22.25 12.33
CA LEU A 214 -0.83 21.55 12.56
C LEU A 214 -1.82 21.70 11.40
N PHE A 215 -1.96 22.89 10.82
CA PHE A 215 -2.84 23.10 9.66
C PHE A 215 -2.44 22.24 8.46
N LYS A 216 -1.12 22.04 8.25
CA LYS A 216 -0.65 21.13 7.19
C LYS A 216 -0.86 19.67 7.55
N SER A 217 -0.62 19.29 8.80
CA SER A 217 -0.89 17.92 9.27
C SER A 217 -2.34 17.53 9.00
N LEU A 218 -3.28 18.41 9.29
CA LEU A 218 -4.71 18.21 9.03
C LEU A 218 -5.00 18.13 7.52
N ALA A 219 -4.52 19.10 6.74
CA ALA A 219 -4.72 19.10 5.28
C ALA A 219 -4.09 17.91 4.58
N TYR A 220 -3.00 17.35 5.10
CA TYR A 220 -2.31 16.17 4.57
C TYR A 220 -2.89 14.84 5.06
N THR A 221 -3.85 14.86 5.98
CA THR A 221 -4.53 13.66 6.45
C THR A 221 -5.60 13.26 5.43
N PHE A 222 -5.24 12.33 4.54
CA PHE A 222 -6.09 11.83 3.47
C PHE A 222 -6.87 10.58 3.85
N SER A 223 -6.45 9.90 4.92
CA SER A 223 -7.12 8.73 5.50
C SER A 223 -6.97 8.78 7.03
N PRO A 224 -8.10 8.75 7.78
CA PRO A 224 -9.45 8.96 7.28
C PRO A 224 -9.65 10.38 6.74
N PRO A 225 -10.51 10.58 5.73
CA PRO A 225 -10.74 11.90 5.14
C PRO A 225 -11.53 12.80 6.07
N LEU A 226 -11.20 14.09 6.07
CA LEU A 226 -11.84 15.13 6.86
C LEU A 226 -12.51 16.15 5.92
N PRO A 227 -13.82 16.03 5.61
CA PRO A 227 -14.52 16.97 4.74
C PRO A 227 -14.34 18.43 5.18
N GLY A 228 -13.96 19.32 4.24
CA GLY A 228 -13.66 20.72 4.50
C GLY A 228 -12.28 21.02 5.07
N ILE A 229 -11.47 19.98 5.36
CA ILE A 229 -10.13 20.10 5.95
C ILE A 229 -9.10 19.37 5.06
N THR A 230 -9.35 18.11 4.74
CA THR A 230 -8.45 17.30 3.92
C THR A 230 -8.22 17.95 2.55
N GLY A 231 -6.95 18.21 2.20
CA GLY A 231 -6.56 18.81 0.93
C GLY A 231 -6.84 20.31 0.83
N ASP A 232 -7.25 20.96 1.92
CA ASP A 232 -7.60 22.38 1.99
C ASP A 232 -6.81 23.08 3.10
N LEU A 233 -5.75 23.81 2.73
CA LEU A 233 -4.89 24.53 3.69
C LEU A 233 -5.63 25.69 4.36
N GLU A 234 -6.48 26.39 3.61
CA GLU A 234 -7.29 27.51 4.13
C GLU A 234 -8.37 26.98 5.09
N GLY A 235 -9.14 25.95 4.66
CA GLY A 235 -10.13 25.30 5.50
C GLY A 235 -9.55 24.71 6.78
N SER A 236 -8.35 24.13 6.73
CA SER A 236 -7.63 23.64 7.91
C SER A 236 -7.25 24.77 8.87
N THR A 237 -6.82 25.93 8.33
CA THR A 237 -6.46 27.10 9.13
C THR A 237 -7.71 27.69 9.81
N GLU A 238 -8.77 27.93 9.05
CA GLU A 238 -10.05 28.43 9.59
C GLU A 238 -10.65 27.50 10.66
N PHE A 239 -10.53 26.18 10.47
CA PHE A 239 -10.99 25.20 11.44
C PHE A 239 -10.26 25.36 12.78
N LEU A 240 -8.95 25.51 12.78
CA LEU A 240 -8.14 25.71 13.98
C LEU A 240 -8.39 27.07 14.65
N GLU A 241 -8.55 28.14 13.85
CA GLU A 241 -8.85 29.48 14.36
C GLU A 241 -10.20 29.54 15.11
N LYS A 242 -11.24 28.83 14.63
CA LYS A 242 -12.55 28.71 15.31
C LYS A 242 -12.44 28.12 16.71
N MET A 243 -11.40 27.32 16.97
CA MET A 243 -11.11 26.73 18.29
C MET A 243 -10.10 27.54 19.10
N ASN A 244 -9.62 28.68 18.60
CA ASN A 244 -8.51 29.45 19.15
C ASN A 244 -7.23 28.61 19.32
N LEU A 245 -7.01 27.61 18.47
CA LEU A 245 -5.80 26.81 18.44
C LEU A 245 -4.76 27.43 17.52
N SER A 246 -3.48 27.36 17.92
CA SER A 246 -2.38 27.82 17.09
C SER A 246 -2.16 26.87 15.92
N TYR A 247 -2.40 27.32 14.68
CA TYR A 247 -2.25 26.51 13.48
C TYR A 247 -0.78 26.34 13.05
N GLY A 248 0.12 27.24 13.49
CA GLY A 248 1.53 27.26 13.10
C GLY A 248 2.44 26.35 13.92
N ILE A 249 1.98 25.80 15.03
CA ILE A 249 2.74 24.84 15.86
C ILE A 249 2.49 23.41 15.40
N LYS A 250 3.30 22.46 15.86
CA LYS A 250 3.11 21.03 15.58
C LYS A 250 2.10 20.43 16.55
N PHE A 251 1.44 19.34 16.14
CA PHE A 251 0.55 18.60 17.03
C PHE A 251 1.24 18.16 18.33
N THR A 252 2.51 17.73 18.24
CA THR A 252 3.30 17.31 19.38
C THR A 252 3.55 18.41 20.41
N ASP A 253 3.42 19.67 20.02
CA ASP A 253 3.69 20.84 20.85
C ASP A 253 2.43 21.41 21.52
N LEU A 254 1.24 20.84 21.21
CA LEU A 254 -0.03 21.17 21.87
C LEU A 254 -0.05 20.68 23.31
N GLY A 255 -0.68 21.46 24.20
CA GLY A 255 -1.05 21.01 25.53
C GLY A 255 -2.15 19.95 25.52
N GLU A 256 -2.34 19.22 26.62
CA GLU A 256 -3.34 18.14 26.67
C GLU A 256 -4.76 18.67 26.49
N GLU A 257 -5.11 19.81 27.07
CA GLU A 257 -6.43 20.46 26.89
C GLU A 257 -6.68 20.82 25.41
N GLU A 258 -5.67 21.35 24.72
CA GLU A 258 -5.76 21.70 23.30
C GLU A 258 -5.92 20.44 22.43
N LYS A 259 -5.24 19.33 22.78
CA LYS A 259 -5.40 18.04 22.10
C LYS A 259 -6.79 17.47 22.29
N ASP A 260 -7.39 17.58 23.47
CA ASP A 260 -8.75 17.14 23.74
C ASP A 260 -9.78 17.95 22.97
N ILE A 261 -9.64 19.29 22.94
CA ILE A 261 -10.49 20.17 22.12
C ILE A 261 -10.42 19.77 20.64
N LEU A 262 -9.21 19.61 20.12
CA LEU A 262 -9.00 19.22 18.72
C LEU A 262 -9.61 17.85 18.41
N LYS A 263 -9.41 16.87 19.30
CA LYS A 263 -9.97 15.52 19.17
C LYS A 263 -11.49 15.57 19.10
N ASP A 264 -12.14 16.28 20.03
CA ASP A 264 -13.59 16.32 20.12
C ASP A 264 -14.23 16.96 18.87
N GLU A 265 -13.59 17.98 18.30
CA GLU A 265 -14.07 18.62 17.08
C GLU A 265 -13.80 17.76 15.82
N LEU A 266 -12.66 17.07 15.74
CA LEU A 266 -12.37 16.19 14.62
C LEU A 266 -13.28 14.95 14.59
N ILE A 267 -13.58 14.35 15.75
CA ILE A 267 -14.51 13.20 15.86
C ILE A 267 -15.92 13.57 15.35
N LYS A 268 -16.38 14.82 15.54
CA LYS A 268 -17.66 15.28 14.98
C LYS A 268 -17.69 15.28 13.46
N ILE A 269 -16.54 15.51 12.82
CA ILE A 269 -16.41 15.50 11.36
C ILE A 269 -16.31 14.07 10.84
N ASN A 270 -15.39 13.28 11.42
CA ASN A 270 -15.22 11.88 11.10
C ASN A 270 -14.75 11.10 12.34
N PRO A 271 -15.58 10.21 12.92
CA PRO A 271 -15.22 9.42 14.09
C PRO A 271 -13.99 8.53 13.90
N ASP A 272 -13.71 8.07 12.67
CA ASP A 272 -12.60 7.17 12.34
C ASP A 272 -11.23 7.84 12.50
N ILE A 273 -11.21 9.19 12.69
CA ILE A 273 -9.98 9.93 12.95
C ILE A 273 -9.35 9.60 14.31
N PHE A 274 -10.10 8.98 15.22
CA PHE A 274 -9.65 8.58 16.54
C PHE A 274 -9.70 7.05 16.66
N GLY A 275 -8.64 6.45 17.20
CA GLY A 275 -8.56 5.01 17.40
C GLY A 275 -7.14 4.55 17.62
N ASP A 276 -6.90 3.27 17.37
CA ASP A 276 -5.59 2.64 17.55
C ASP A 276 -4.50 3.33 16.72
N CYS A 277 -3.47 3.84 17.40
CA CYS A 277 -2.21 4.32 16.85
C CYS A 277 -1.11 3.31 17.19
N TYR A 278 -0.37 2.88 16.19
CA TYR A 278 0.69 1.88 16.30
C TYR A 278 2.05 2.56 16.26
N THR A 279 2.84 2.43 17.32
CA THR A 279 4.11 3.16 17.44
C THR A 279 5.28 2.25 17.82
N VAL A 280 6.47 2.57 17.30
CA VAL A 280 7.76 1.96 17.69
C VAL A 280 8.43 2.85 18.72
N PRO A 281 8.44 2.50 20.03
CA PRO A 281 8.86 3.41 21.10
C PRO A 281 10.30 3.91 20.96
N LYS A 282 11.17 3.06 20.44
CA LYS A 282 12.61 3.33 20.30
C LYS A 282 12.99 4.13 19.08
N GLU A 283 12.05 4.34 18.16
CA GLU A 283 12.32 5.13 16.96
C GLU A 283 12.25 6.64 17.23
N ILE A 284 12.95 7.37 16.38
CA ILE A 284 12.87 8.83 16.37
C ILE A 284 11.45 9.31 16.08
N PRO A 285 11.03 10.49 16.53
CA PRO A 285 9.64 10.95 16.39
C PRO A 285 9.05 10.85 14.99
N LEU A 286 9.86 11.07 13.95
CA LEU A 286 9.44 11.06 12.55
C LEU A 286 9.11 9.66 12.01
N LEU A 287 9.71 8.60 12.56
CA LEU A 287 9.51 7.20 12.16
C LEU A 287 8.78 6.37 13.25
N ARG A 288 8.34 7.04 14.31
CA ARG A 288 7.74 6.34 15.45
C ARG A 288 6.37 5.76 15.13
N ASP A 289 5.55 6.50 14.39
CA ASP A 289 4.24 6.05 13.92
C ASP A 289 4.42 5.13 12.70
N LEU A 290 3.85 3.92 12.74
CA LEU A 290 4.04 2.90 11.69
C LEU A 290 3.43 3.33 10.36
N GLU A 291 2.26 3.95 10.39
CA GLU A 291 1.58 4.43 9.19
C GLU A 291 2.38 5.57 8.54
N GLU A 292 2.88 6.51 9.34
CA GLU A 292 3.75 7.59 8.85
C GLU A 292 5.06 7.05 8.28
N TYR A 293 5.64 6.00 8.90
CA TYR A 293 6.82 5.33 8.37
C TYR A 293 6.53 4.69 7.01
N SER A 294 5.38 4.02 6.85
CA SER A 294 4.97 3.43 5.58
C SER A 294 4.88 4.48 4.46
N TYR A 295 4.32 5.65 4.75
CA TYR A 295 4.24 6.76 3.78
C TYR A 295 5.62 7.29 3.36
N ILE A 296 6.61 7.29 4.26
CA ILE A 296 8.00 7.67 3.93
C ILE A 296 8.61 6.65 2.96
N LEU A 297 8.42 5.35 3.20
CA LEU A 297 8.89 4.29 2.30
C LEU A 297 8.19 4.34 0.95
N ASP A 298 6.87 4.55 0.94
CA ASP A 298 6.07 4.68 -0.29
C ASP A 298 6.50 5.90 -1.13
N ALA A 299 6.84 7.02 -0.49
CA ALA A 299 7.39 8.18 -1.18
C ALA A 299 8.74 7.86 -1.86
N CYS A 300 9.59 7.04 -1.23
CA CYS A 300 10.82 6.55 -1.85
C CYS A 300 10.52 5.68 -3.09
N GLY A 301 9.56 4.78 -2.98
CA GLY A 301 9.11 3.90 -4.06
C GLY A 301 8.57 4.68 -5.25
N LYS A 302 7.59 5.54 -5.02
CA LYS A 302 6.95 6.40 -6.04
C LYS A 302 7.93 7.30 -6.78
N ASN A 303 9.02 7.72 -6.12
CA ASN A 303 10.08 8.53 -6.71
C ASN A 303 11.26 7.72 -7.27
N LYS A 304 11.16 6.39 -7.37
CA LYS A 304 12.21 5.48 -7.85
C LYS A 304 13.51 5.59 -7.06
N LYS A 305 13.42 5.87 -5.77
CA LYS A 305 14.53 5.98 -4.81
C LYS A 305 14.54 4.77 -3.86
N PHE A 306 14.38 3.58 -4.40
CA PHE A 306 14.17 2.34 -3.64
C PHE A 306 15.26 2.09 -2.60
N GLY A 307 16.54 2.25 -3.01
CA GLY A 307 17.68 2.11 -2.10
C GLY A 307 17.68 3.12 -0.95
N LEU A 308 17.05 4.29 -1.13
CA LEU A 308 16.89 5.28 -0.07
C LEU A 308 15.91 4.74 1.01
N GLY A 309 14.76 4.20 0.61
CA GLY A 309 13.80 3.59 1.53
C GLY A 309 14.41 2.42 2.30
N LEU A 310 15.09 1.52 1.59
CA LEU A 310 15.77 0.40 2.23
C LEU A 310 16.88 0.85 3.21
N SER A 311 17.68 1.86 2.86
CA SER A 311 18.72 2.36 3.76
C SER A 311 18.16 2.96 5.05
N ILE A 312 17.01 3.64 4.99
CA ILE A 312 16.28 4.12 6.18
C ILE A 312 15.85 2.93 7.03
N ALA A 313 15.25 1.90 6.43
CA ALA A 313 14.84 0.69 7.13
C ALA A 313 16.02 -0.12 7.71
N LEU A 314 17.23 0.05 7.16
CA LEU A 314 18.47 -0.53 7.68
C LEU A 314 19.19 0.34 8.73
N GLY A 315 18.59 1.48 9.13
CA GLY A 315 19.05 2.29 10.24
C GLY A 315 19.66 3.65 9.87
N GLU A 316 19.67 4.06 8.60
CA GLU A 316 20.12 5.42 8.24
C GLU A 316 19.05 6.45 8.66
N ARG A 317 19.46 7.46 9.45
CA ARG A 317 18.55 8.43 10.07
C ARG A 317 18.86 9.89 9.74
N GLU A 318 19.86 10.16 8.89
CA GLU A 318 20.31 11.51 8.58
C GLU A 318 19.95 11.89 7.14
N LYS A 319 20.86 11.71 6.20
CA LYS A 319 20.74 12.19 4.82
C LYS A 319 19.63 11.49 4.03
N ALA A 320 19.52 10.17 4.19
CA ALA A 320 18.48 9.42 3.49
C ALA A 320 17.11 9.81 4.02
N LEU A 321 16.93 9.86 5.33
CA LEU A 321 15.68 10.24 5.96
C LEU A 321 15.25 11.66 5.59
N LYS A 322 16.16 12.63 5.65
CA LYS A 322 15.87 14.01 5.21
C LYS A 322 15.39 14.04 3.76
N THR A 323 16.09 13.33 2.87
CA THR A 323 15.71 13.27 1.45
C THR A 323 14.32 12.63 1.26
N ALA A 324 14.03 11.53 1.96
CA ALA A 324 12.74 10.86 1.87
C ALA A 324 11.59 11.72 2.39
N THR A 325 11.80 12.44 3.51
CA THR A 325 10.82 13.38 4.06
C THR A 325 10.53 14.53 3.09
N ASP A 326 11.55 15.05 2.42
CA ASP A 326 11.37 16.09 1.39
C ASP A 326 10.58 15.55 0.18
N LEU A 327 10.77 14.29 -0.21
CA LEU A 327 9.99 13.63 -1.27
C LEU A 327 8.53 13.44 -0.84
N GLN A 328 8.29 12.99 0.38
CA GLN A 328 6.96 12.81 0.94
C GLN A 328 6.20 14.14 1.01
N ARG A 329 6.84 15.21 1.52
CA ARG A 329 6.26 16.56 1.58
C ARG A 329 5.88 17.05 0.18
N LYS A 330 6.78 16.95 -0.79
CA LYS A 330 6.50 17.33 -2.18
C LYS A 330 5.32 16.57 -2.77
N TYR A 331 5.19 15.28 -2.48
CA TYR A 331 4.07 14.48 -2.95
C TYR A 331 2.75 14.95 -2.34
N ARG A 332 2.72 15.20 -1.01
CA ARG A 332 1.54 15.74 -0.31
C ARG A 332 1.15 17.14 -0.83
N ASP A 333 2.11 18.02 -1.03
CA ASP A 333 1.87 19.33 -1.66
C ASP A 333 1.23 19.20 -3.06
N GLN A 334 1.63 18.21 -3.84
CA GLN A 334 1.04 17.94 -5.15
C GLN A 334 -0.40 17.42 -5.05
N LEU A 335 -0.71 16.60 -4.05
CA LEU A 335 -2.08 16.15 -3.78
C LEU A 335 -2.97 17.33 -3.40
N VAL A 336 -2.53 18.18 -2.45
CA VAL A 336 -3.27 19.38 -2.05
C VAL A 336 -3.54 20.29 -3.25
N LYS A 337 -2.51 20.62 -4.05
CA LYS A 337 -2.68 21.43 -5.28
C LYS A 337 -3.64 20.79 -6.28
N GLY A 338 -3.62 19.46 -6.38
CA GLY A 338 -4.56 18.74 -7.23
C GLY A 338 -6.00 18.81 -6.73
N LEU A 339 -6.21 18.73 -5.41
CA LEU A 339 -7.54 18.87 -4.79
C LEU A 339 -8.06 20.31 -4.88
N GLU A 340 -7.20 21.32 -4.64
CA GLU A 340 -7.52 22.73 -4.87
C GLU A 340 -7.91 22.98 -6.33
N TRP A 341 -7.23 22.32 -7.29
CA TRP A 341 -7.58 22.41 -8.70
C TRP A 341 -8.97 21.77 -8.95
N ILE A 342 -9.29 20.61 -8.38
CA ILE A 342 -10.63 20.02 -8.48
C ILE A 342 -11.69 20.94 -7.87
N LYS A 343 -11.42 21.52 -6.69
CA LYS A 343 -12.33 22.47 -6.01
C LYS A 343 -12.67 23.67 -6.90
N ARG A 344 -11.70 24.16 -7.68
CA ARG A 344 -11.87 25.34 -8.55
C ARG A 344 -12.51 25.00 -9.89
N GLU A 345 -12.06 23.94 -10.57
CA GLU A 345 -12.44 23.63 -11.96
C GLU A 345 -13.64 22.67 -12.02
N GLY A 346 -13.84 21.84 -11.00
CA GLY A 346 -14.85 20.79 -10.97
C GLY A 346 -14.55 19.62 -11.89
N SER A 347 -15.52 18.72 -12.05
CA SER A 347 -15.53 17.65 -13.03
C SER A 347 -16.48 17.93 -14.18
N VAL A 348 -16.21 17.35 -15.35
CA VAL A 348 -17.17 17.30 -16.44
C VAL A 348 -18.05 16.07 -16.26
N ASN A 349 -19.38 16.27 -16.24
CA ASN A 349 -20.36 15.22 -15.98
C ASN A 349 -20.94 14.69 -17.28
N LEU A 350 -20.97 13.36 -17.42
CA LEU A 350 -21.83 12.61 -18.34
C LEU A 350 -22.96 11.94 -17.54
N SER A 351 -23.82 11.18 -18.20
CA SER A 351 -24.98 10.56 -17.54
C SER A 351 -24.58 9.59 -16.41
N HIS A 352 -23.58 8.72 -16.66
CA HIS A 352 -23.20 7.63 -15.76
C HIS A 352 -21.76 7.69 -15.27
N ILE A 353 -20.95 8.62 -15.80
CA ILE A 353 -19.58 8.88 -15.35
C ILE A 353 -19.33 10.38 -15.21
N GLN A 354 -18.25 10.73 -14.53
CA GLN A 354 -17.66 12.07 -14.54
C GLN A 354 -16.17 11.97 -14.89
N TYR A 355 -15.57 13.05 -15.38
CA TYR A 355 -14.15 13.03 -15.68
C TYR A 355 -13.44 14.34 -15.34
N LEU A 356 -12.16 14.22 -15.07
CA LEU A 356 -11.20 15.30 -14.83
C LEU A 356 -10.19 15.31 -15.98
N TYR A 357 -9.97 16.46 -16.60
CA TYR A 357 -8.94 16.60 -17.63
C TYR A 357 -8.10 17.84 -17.34
N SER A 358 -6.91 17.62 -16.80
CA SER A 358 -6.05 18.71 -16.33
C SER A 358 -5.03 19.20 -17.37
N GLU A 359 -4.96 18.52 -18.55
CA GLU A 359 -3.83 18.68 -19.47
C GLU A 359 -2.50 18.48 -18.71
N ASP A 360 -1.74 19.55 -18.44
CA ASP A 360 -0.48 19.52 -17.70
C ASP A 360 -0.55 20.25 -16.33
N LYS A 361 -1.74 20.73 -15.91
CA LYS A 361 -1.91 21.48 -14.65
C LYS A 361 -1.74 20.61 -13.40
N VAL A 362 -2.04 19.31 -13.51
CA VAL A 362 -1.89 18.33 -12.44
C VAL A 362 -0.97 17.21 -12.89
N LEU A 363 -0.06 16.80 -12.02
CA LEU A 363 0.85 15.71 -12.35
C LEU A 363 0.10 14.40 -12.56
N LYS A 364 0.42 13.71 -13.65
CA LYS A 364 -0.16 12.41 -14.03
C LYS A 364 0.01 11.30 -12.98
N SER A 365 1.00 11.45 -12.08
CA SER A 365 1.27 10.49 -11.00
C SER A 365 0.27 10.60 -9.85
N VAL A 366 -0.36 11.77 -9.66
CA VAL A 366 -1.30 12.00 -8.54
C VAL A 366 -2.77 11.97 -8.98
N MET A 367 -3.05 12.00 -10.29
CA MET A 367 -4.41 12.10 -10.82
C MET A 367 -5.37 11.04 -10.26
N GLY A 368 -4.97 9.78 -10.22
CA GLY A 368 -5.81 8.72 -9.64
C GLY A 368 -6.02 8.88 -8.14
N THR A 369 -5.00 9.33 -7.41
CA THR A 369 -5.09 9.54 -5.95
C THR A 369 -6.02 10.72 -5.62
N ILE A 370 -5.88 11.86 -6.31
CA ILE A 370 -6.78 13.01 -6.07
C ILE A 370 -8.23 12.72 -6.49
N ALA A 371 -8.43 11.86 -7.51
CA ALA A 371 -9.77 11.40 -7.88
C ALA A 371 -10.40 10.56 -6.75
N SER A 372 -9.65 9.63 -6.13
CA SER A 372 -10.13 8.87 -4.97
C SER A 372 -10.44 9.78 -3.77
N ILE A 373 -9.52 10.67 -3.42
CA ILE A 373 -9.69 11.60 -2.31
C ILE A 373 -10.87 12.54 -2.59
N GLY A 374 -10.99 13.07 -3.80
CA GLY A 374 -12.09 13.96 -4.21
C GLY A 374 -13.47 13.31 -4.06
N LEU A 375 -13.60 12.00 -4.33
CA LEU A 375 -14.80 11.23 -4.03
C LEU A 375 -15.05 11.12 -2.51
N SER A 376 -14.01 10.81 -1.73
CA SER A 376 -14.16 10.57 -0.28
C SER A 376 -14.45 11.82 0.55
N ILE A 377 -14.13 13.03 0.05
CA ILE A 377 -14.41 14.31 0.70
C ILE A 377 -15.54 15.11 0.04
N ASN A 378 -16.30 14.47 -0.85
CA ASN A 378 -17.45 15.06 -1.57
C ASN A 378 -17.10 16.28 -2.45
N LEU A 379 -15.87 16.38 -2.93
CA LEU A 379 -15.51 17.33 -4.01
C LEU A 379 -15.98 16.86 -5.38
N LEU A 380 -16.21 15.57 -5.53
CA LEU A 380 -16.72 14.90 -6.73
C LEU A 380 -18.01 14.16 -6.39
N ASP A 381 -18.87 13.97 -7.38
CA ASP A 381 -20.13 13.23 -7.22
C ASP A 381 -19.83 11.74 -6.96
N ASP A 382 -20.09 11.26 -5.76
CA ASP A 382 -19.86 9.87 -5.34
C ASP A 382 -20.85 8.87 -5.96
N SER A 383 -21.94 9.39 -6.55
CA SER A 383 -22.93 8.59 -7.28
C SER A 383 -22.43 8.11 -8.65
N LYS A 384 -21.27 8.57 -9.14
CA LYS A 384 -20.72 8.25 -10.44
C LYS A 384 -19.21 7.91 -10.35
N PRO A 385 -18.73 6.95 -11.15
CA PRO A 385 -17.29 6.77 -11.34
C PRO A 385 -16.62 8.03 -11.88
N VAL A 386 -15.38 8.28 -11.48
CA VAL A 386 -14.55 9.38 -11.99
C VAL A 386 -13.37 8.86 -12.81
N LEU A 387 -13.16 9.45 -13.98
CA LEU A 387 -12.01 9.19 -14.84
C LEU A 387 -11.07 10.39 -14.82
N GLY A 388 -9.88 10.23 -14.23
CA GLY A 388 -8.81 11.22 -14.28
C GLY A 388 -7.96 11.03 -15.54
N LEU A 389 -7.94 12.01 -16.43
CA LEU A 389 -7.22 11.99 -17.70
C LEU A 389 -5.96 12.85 -17.63
N SER A 390 -4.84 12.30 -18.07
CA SER A 390 -3.56 13.01 -18.18
C SER A 390 -2.94 12.80 -19.55
N ARG A 391 -2.52 13.88 -20.22
CA ARG A 391 -1.91 13.82 -21.54
C ARG A 391 -0.49 13.24 -21.50
N LEU A 392 -0.17 12.36 -22.42
CA LEU A 392 1.14 11.72 -22.61
C LEU A 392 1.53 11.73 -24.08
N HIS A 393 2.10 12.82 -24.56
CA HIS A 393 2.45 13.00 -25.99
C HIS A 393 1.26 12.72 -26.93
N LYS A 394 1.24 11.55 -27.56
CA LYS A 394 0.17 11.11 -28.50
C LYS A 394 -0.95 10.32 -27.81
N ASP A 395 -0.80 10.02 -26.51
CA ASP A 395 -1.72 9.19 -25.76
C ASP A 395 -2.32 9.95 -24.58
N ILE A 396 -3.37 9.38 -24.01
CA ILE A 396 -3.95 9.79 -22.73
C ILE A 396 -3.83 8.62 -21.76
N LYS A 397 -3.25 8.89 -20.60
CA LYS A 397 -3.36 8.00 -19.44
C LYS A 397 -4.67 8.28 -18.73
N VAL A 398 -5.47 7.24 -18.54
CA VAL A 398 -6.73 7.27 -17.80
C VAL A 398 -6.53 6.58 -16.45
N SER A 399 -7.06 7.17 -15.38
CA SER A 399 -7.12 6.60 -14.04
C SER A 399 -8.56 6.62 -13.56
N GLY A 400 -9.24 5.48 -13.59
CA GLY A 400 -10.62 5.33 -13.14
C GLY A 400 -10.69 5.05 -11.64
N ARG A 401 -11.64 5.68 -10.96
CA ARG A 401 -11.95 5.45 -9.54
C ARG A 401 -13.46 5.44 -9.33
N THR A 402 -13.91 4.60 -8.40
CA THR A 402 -15.32 4.56 -7.99
C THR A 402 -15.43 4.23 -6.50
N THR A 403 -16.65 4.22 -5.98
CA THR A 403 -16.94 3.86 -4.59
C THR A 403 -17.37 2.40 -4.47
N ARG A 404 -17.24 1.80 -3.28
CA ARG A 404 -17.77 0.44 -3.02
C ARG A 404 -19.27 0.35 -3.30
N GLN A 405 -20.02 1.41 -2.97
CA GLN A 405 -21.45 1.49 -3.24
C GLN A 405 -21.77 1.38 -4.75
N GLN A 406 -20.92 1.93 -5.63
CA GLN A 406 -21.10 1.81 -7.07
C GLN A 406 -20.76 0.40 -7.57
N VAL A 407 -19.73 -0.23 -7.00
CA VAL A 407 -19.38 -1.64 -7.27
C VAL A 407 -20.54 -2.57 -6.88
N GLU A 408 -21.16 -2.35 -5.72
CA GLU A 408 -22.35 -3.09 -5.27
C GLU A 408 -23.58 -2.91 -6.18
N LYS A 409 -23.60 -1.86 -6.99
CA LYS A 409 -24.61 -1.60 -8.05
C LYS A 409 -24.20 -2.15 -9.42
N GLY A 410 -23.17 -3.00 -9.47
CA GLY A 410 -22.72 -3.67 -10.70
C GLY A 410 -21.58 -2.97 -11.44
N VAL A 411 -21.08 -1.81 -10.99
CA VAL A 411 -19.99 -1.11 -11.68
C VAL A 411 -18.68 -1.89 -11.57
N ASN A 412 -18.09 -2.22 -12.71
CA ASN A 412 -16.76 -2.82 -12.82
C ASN A 412 -15.88 -1.97 -13.74
N LEU A 413 -15.07 -1.08 -13.13
CA LEU A 413 -14.17 -0.20 -13.89
C LEU A 413 -13.08 -0.97 -14.64
N GLY A 414 -12.57 -2.07 -14.09
CA GLY A 414 -11.56 -2.89 -14.73
C GLY A 414 -12.02 -3.34 -16.12
N LYS A 415 -13.21 -3.94 -16.16
CA LYS A 415 -13.83 -4.40 -17.40
C LYS A 415 -14.23 -3.25 -18.32
N ALA A 416 -14.87 -2.19 -17.80
CA ALA A 416 -15.28 -1.04 -18.58
C ALA A 416 -14.10 -0.36 -19.30
N LEU A 417 -12.98 -0.14 -18.59
CA LEU A 417 -11.80 0.49 -19.17
C LEU A 417 -11.04 -0.45 -20.12
N GLN A 418 -10.99 -1.75 -19.83
CA GLN A 418 -10.35 -2.74 -20.70
C GLN A 418 -11.08 -2.83 -22.04
N ASP A 419 -12.39 -3.09 -22.00
CA ASP A 419 -13.19 -3.29 -23.21
C ASP A 419 -13.24 -1.99 -24.05
N SER A 420 -13.43 -0.82 -23.39
CA SER A 420 -13.45 0.46 -24.08
C SER A 420 -12.10 0.82 -24.71
N SER A 421 -10.97 0.62 -23.99
CA SER A 421 -9.66 0.97 -24.55
C SER A 421 -9.28 0.10 -25.74
N ASN A 422 -9.60 -1.19 -25.71
CA ASN A 422 -9.33 -2.13 -26.81
C ASN A 422 -10.00 -1.70 -28.12
N ASN A 423 -11.21 -1.10 -28.06
CA ASN A 423 -11.92 -0.61 -29.25
C ASN A 423 -11.19 0.54 -29.96
N PHE A 424 -10.28 1.24 -29.31
CA PHE A 424 -9.53 2.36 -29.87
C PHE A 424 -8.03 2.06 -30.02
N GLY A 425 -7.62 0.77 -29.99
CA GLY A 425 -6.21 0.37 -30.10
C GLY A 425 -5.37 0.75 -28.88
N GLY A 426 -6.03 1.01 -27.74
CA GLY A 426 -5.41 1.24 -26.45
C GLY A 426 -5.28 -0.04 -25.63
N GLN A 427 -4.92 0.11 -24.37
CA GLN A 427 -4.85 -0.98 -23.38
C GLN A 427 -5.41 -0.47 -22.06
N GLY A 428 -6.20 -1.29 -21.38
CA GLY A 428 -6.77 -0.97 -20.07
C GLY A 428 -7.01 -2.20 -19.22
N GLY A 429 -7.38 -1.97 -17.96
CA GLY A 429 -7.71 -3.03 -17.01
C GLY A 429 -7.47 -2.57 -15.57
N GLY A 430 -7.71 -3.45 -14.62
CA GLY A 430 -7.58 -3.21 -13.19
C GLY A 430 -8.68 -3.92 -12.42
N HIS A 431 -8.95 -3.40 -11.23
CA HIS A 431 -10.02 -3.91 -10.36
C HIS A 431 -11.34 -3.18 -10.64
N ASP A 432 -12.42 -3.69 -10.07
CA ASP A 432 -13.76 -3.11 -10.13
C ASP A 432 -13.80 -1.66 -9.60
N ILE A 433 -13.12 -1.38 -8.50
CA ILE A 433 -13.10 -0.07 -7.82
C ILE A 433 -12.03 0.89 -8.36
N ALA A 434 -10.94 0.37 -8.94
CA ALA A 434 -9.80 1.15 -9.40
C ALA A 434 -9.15 0.53 -10.63
N ALA A 435 -9.12 1.26 -11.74
CA ALA A 435 -8.60 0.77 -13.00
C ALA A 435 -7.85 1.86 -13.77
N GLY A 436 -7.13 1.46 -14.81
CA GLY A 436 -6.40 2.38 -15.67
C GLY A 436 -6.50 2.01 -17.13
N ALA A 437 -6.28 3.00 -18.00
CA ALA A 437 -6.14 2.75 -19.43
C ALA A 437 -5.12 3.70 -20.06
N MET A 438 -4.62 3.31 -21.22
CA MET A 438 -3.85 4.13 -22.14
C MET A 438 -4.57 4.12 -23.47
N ILE A 439 -4.92 5.29 -23.99
CA ILE A 439 -5.66 5.45 -25.25
C ILE A 439 -5.01 6.50 -26.13
N PRO A 440 -5.13 6.43 -27.48
CA PRO A 440 -4.72 7.49 -28.37
C PRO A 440 -5.45 8.81 -28.05
N PHE A 441 -4.74 9.94 -28.17
CA PHE A 441 -5.30 11.26 -27.84
C PHE A 441 -6.58 11.58 -28.61
N ASP A 442 -6.61 11.27 -29.91
CA ASP A 442 -7.74 11.55 -30.79
C ASP A 442 -9.00 10.73 -30.51
N SER A 443 -8.87 9.68 -29.69
CA SER A 443 -9.98 8.80 -29.29
C SER A 443 -10.68 9.25 -28.01
N LYS A 444 -10.23 10.33 -27.35
CA LYS A 444 -10.67 10.74 -26.00
C LYS A 444 -12.20 10.80 -25.87
N ASP A 445 -12.87 11.53 -26.73
CA ASP A 445 -14.32 11.77 -26.57
C ASP A 445 -15.13 10.51 -26.87
N ASN A 446 -14.76 9.74 -27.88
CA ASN A 446 -15.40 8.47 -28.23
C ASN A 446 -15.18 7.43 -27.11
N PHE A 447 -13.99 7.39 -26.52
CA PHE A 447 -13.68 6.52 -25.39
C PHE A 447 -14.53 6.87 -24.16
N LEU A 448 -14.65 8.17 -23.80
CA LEU A 448 -15.46 8.61 -22.67
C LEU A 448 -16.94 8.26 -22.85
N ASN A 449 -17.49 8.44 -24.05
CA ASN A 449 -18.86 8.05 -24.36
C ASN A 449 -19.05 6.53 -24.24
N LEU A 450 -18.12 5.72 -24.77
CA LEU A 450 -18.22 4.27 -24.68
C LEU A 450 -18.13 3.77 -23.22
N VAL A 451 -17.24 4.36 -22.41
CA VAL A 451 -17.18 4.02 -20.96
C VAL A 451 -18.48 4.40 -20.26
N ASN A 452 -19.07 5.56 -20.59
CA ASN A 452 -20.35 6.00 -20.04
C ASN A 452 -21.46 4.97 -20.34
N ASP A 453 -21.56 4.53 -21.60
CA ASP A 453 -22.57 3.55 -22.03
C ASP A 453 -22.32 2.16 -21.40
N MET A 454 -21.06 1.77 -21.22
CA MET A 454 -20.73 0.51 -20.54
C MET A 454 -21.08 0.52 -19.07
N VAL A 455 -20.86 1.64 -18.37
CA VAL A 455 -21.27 1.79 -16.96
C VAL A 455 -22.79 1.78 -16.84
N GLU A 456 -23.51 2.44 -17.75
CA GLU A 456 -24.99 2.35 -17.84
C GLU A 456 -25.45 0.90 -18.01
N TYR A 457 -24.82 0.16 -18.94
CA TYR A 457 -25.15 -1.25 -19.18
C TYR A 457 -24.91 -2.11 -17.95
N GLN A 458 -23.79 -1.91 -17.23
CA GLN A 458 -23.46 -2.66 -16.03
C GLN A 458 -24.49 -2.43 -14.91
N ILE A 459 -24.90 -1.17 -14.67
CA ILE A 459 -25.88 -0.82 -13.64
C ILE A 459 -27.27 -1.39 -13.94
N ASN A 460 -27.67 -1.47 -15.23
CA ASN A 460 -29.01 -1.89 -15.64
C ASN A 460 -29.15 -3.41 -15.81
N ASN A 461 -28.07 -4.18 -15.82
CA ASN A 461 -28.09 -5.63 -16.10
C ASN A 461 -27.53 -6.50 -14.97
N ASP A 462 -27.31 -5.92 -13.79
CA ASP A 462 -27.04 -6.59 -12.54
C ASP A 462 -28.31 -6.56 -11.69
#